data_a510904308b967e12d4a59b89f8c724e
#
_entry.id   a510904308b967e12d4a59b89f8c724e
#
_cell.length_a   1.000
_cell.length_b   1.000
_cell.length_c   1.000
_cell.angle_alpha   90.00
_cell.angle_beta   90.00
_cell.angle_gamma   90.00
#
_symmetry.space_group_name_H-M   'P 1'
#
loop_
_entity.id
_entity.type
_entity.pdbx_description
1 polymer ?
#
loop_
_entity_poly.entity_id
_entity_poly.type
_entity_poly.pdbx_seq_one_letter_code
_entity_poly.pdbx_strand_id
1 'polypeptide(L)'
;MSNPSLAAIAQQCDGAHKDGDGWRAKCPVHRGQSDTSLHLWEEDGQVRVHCFAGCERKAILDALSVERIRHEPRYQALYTYHDAHGNLLFQVVRASGPKKAFFQRRPHPTEPGKWLNDMKGILPVLYHLPEILKAIPTGVTIYLVEGEKDVETLRMHGLTGTCNPMGAGKWLDQYSQALKDATVILLPDNDAAGRAHADLVTTRLAGYVHSLRRLDLPGLPDA
;
A
#
# COMPACT_ATOMS: atom_id res chain seq x y z
N MET A 1 -19.45 13.12 -4.14
CA MET A 1 -20.11 13.25 -5.45
C MET A 1 -19.81 11.99 -6.24
N SER A 2 -20.82 11.28 -6.75
CA SER A 2 -20.64 10.05 -7.52
C SER A 2 -20.02 10.37 -8.89
N ASN A 3 -19.03 9.59 -9.30
CA ASN A 3 -18.41 9.73 -10.61
C ASN A 3 -19.45 9.58 -11.73
N PRO A 4 -19.41 10.42 -12.79
CA PRO A 4 -20.29 10.26 -13.94
C PRO A 4 -20.03 8.90 -14.60
N SER A 5 -21.09 8.19 -14.94
CA SER A 5 -20.98 6.93 -15.68
C SER A 5 -20.36 7.14 -17.07
N LEU A 6 -19.77 6.10 -17.68
CA LEU A 6 -19.25 6.15 -19.04
C LEU A 6 -20.32 6.70 -20.02
N ALA A 7 -21.57 6.30 -19.84
CA ALA A 7 -22.70 6.81 -20.62
C ALA A 7 -22.90 8.34 -20.49
N ALA A 8 -22.83 8.85 -19.27
CA ALA A 8 -22.97 10.30 -19.00
C ALA A 8 -21.79 11.10 -19.58
N ILE A 9 -20.60 10.53 -19.63
CA ILE A 9 -19.43 11.14 -20.26
C ILE A 9 -19.58 11.13 -21.78
N ALA A 10 -19.98 10.00 -22.38
CA ALA A 10 -20.17 9.87 -23.82
C ALA A 10 -21.25 10.83 -24.33
N GLN A 11 -22.34 11.00 -23.58
CA GLN A 11 -23.43 11.91 -23.92
C GLN A 11 -23.03 13.40 -23.96
N GLN A 12 -21.86 13.77 -23.48
CA GLN A 12 -21.32 15.12 -23.68
C GLN A 12 -20.76 15.34 -25.10
N CYS A 13 -20.61 14.27 -25.88
CA CYS A 13 -20.15 14.33 -27.24
C CYS A 13 -21.34 14.29 -28.21
N ASP A 14 -21.28 15.09 -29.27
CA ASP A 14 -22.28 15.03 -30.35
C ASP A 14 -22.28 13.66 -31.04
N GLY A 15 -23.45 13.14 -31.40
CA GLY A 15 -23.59 11.87 -32.10
C GLY A 15 -23.22 10.64 -31.28
N ALA A 16 -23.21 10.75 -29.96
CA ALA A 16 -22.87 9.62 -29.08
C ALA A 16 -23.89 8.47 -29.22
N HIS A 17 -23.40 7.29 -29.51
CA HIS A 17 -24.18 6.05 -29.59
C HIS A 17 -23.40 4.86 -29.05
N LYS A 18 -24.11 3.84 -28.60
CA LYS A 18 -23.48 2.64 -28.01
C LYS A 18 -22.88 1.77 -29.11
N ASP A 19 -21.65 1.26 -28.85
CA ASP A 19 -20.90 0.37 -29.73
C ASP A 19 -20.26 -0.74 -28.91
N GLY A 20 -20.86 -1.92 -28.89
CA GLY A 20 -20.44 -3.01 -28.01
C GLY A 20 -20.47 -2.62 -26.54
N ASP A 21 -19.34 -2.87 -25.85
CA ASP A 21 -19.17 -2.48 -24.43
C ASP A 21 -18.77 -1.01 -24.26
N GLY A 22 -18.56 -0.28 -25.39
CA GLY A 22 -18.15 1.12 -25.41
C GLY A 22 -19.18 2.07 -26.04
N TRP A 23 -18.68 3.24 -26.42
CA TRP A 23 -19.43 4.31 -27.07
C TRP A 23 -18.64 4.87 -28.24
N ARG A 24 -19.35 5.25 -29.31
CA ARG A 24 -18.83 6.05 -30.42
C ARG A 24 -19.43 7.43 -30.39
N ALA A 25 -18.66 8.43 -30.82
CA ALA A 25 -19.12 9.82 -30.84
C ALA A 25 -18.25 10.68 -31.77
N LYS A 26 -18.63 11.93 -31.96
CA LYS A 26 -17.74 12.95 -32.54
C LYS A 26 -16.70 13.37 -31.52
N CYS A 27 -15.46 13.49 -31.95
CA CYS A 27 -14.39 13.94 -31.07
C CYS A 27 -14.56 15.44 -30.75
N PRO A 28 -14.58 15.82 -29.44
CA PRO A 28 -14.78 17.21 -29.04
C PRO A 28 -13.60 18.12 -29.36
N VAL A 29 -12.39 17.54 -29.60
CA VAL A 29 -11.17 18.29 -29.88
C VAL A 29 -11.11 18.77 -31.32
N HIS A 30 -11.17 17.86 -32.29
CA HIS A 30 -11.07 18.29 -33.70
C HIS A 30 -12.45 18.57 -34.34
N ARG A 31 -13.57 18.29 -33.64
CA ARG A 31 -14.94 18.57 -34.06
C ARG A 31 -15.30 18.09 -35.49
N GLY A 32 -14.74 16.94 -35.88
CA GLY A 32 -15.00 16.33 -37.18
C GLY A 32 -16.46 15.95 -37.35
N GLN A 33 -16.91 15.77 -38.63
CA GLN A 33 -18.28 15.43 -38.91
C GLN A 33 -18.65 13.97 -38.60
N SER A 34 -17.66 13.08 -38.48
CA SER A 34 -17.89 11.66 -38.22
C SER A 34 -18.22 11.42 -36.75
N ASP A 35 -19.38 10.82 -36.51
CA ASP A 35 -19.86 10.38 -35.18
C ASP A 35 -19.18 9.11 -34.67
N THR A 36 -18.28 8.53 -35.46
CA THR A 36 -17.45 7.37 -35.10
C THR A 36 -15.99 7.70 -34.87
N SER A 37 -15.63 8.99 -34.93
CA SER A 37 -14.23 9.44 -34.83
C SER A 37 -13.61 9.28 -33.43
N LEU A 38 -14.44 9.19 -32.39
CA LEU A 38 -14.04 8.96 -31.03
C LEU A 38 -14.61 7.63 -30.51
N HIS A 39 -13.77 6.80 -29.92
CA HIS A 39 -14.17 5.62 -29.15
C HIS A 39 -13.92 5.86 -27.67
N LEU A 40 -14.93 5.58 -26.85
CA LEU A 40 -14.85 5.64 -25.38
C LEU A 40 -15.24 4.26 -24.83
N TRP A 41 -14.46 3.75 -23.90
CA TRP A 41 -14.78 2.50 -23.20
C TRP A 41 -14.27 2.55 -21.76
N GLU A 42 -14.68 1.61 -20.95
CA GLU A 42 -14.20 1.43 -19.59
C GLU A 42 -13.27 0.21 -19.53
N GLU A 43 -12.07 0.39 -18.96
CA GLU A 43 -11.11 -0.65 -18.76
C GLU A 43 -10.49 -0.46 -17.36
N ASP A 44 -10.54 -1.48 -16.54
CA ASP A 44 -10.06 -1.44 -15.13
C ASP A 44 -10.69 -0.29 -14.31
N GLY A 45 -11.97 0.01 -14.56
CA GLY A 45 -12.69 1.11 -13.93
C GLY A 45 -12.22 2.50 -14.38
N GLN A 46 -11.48 2.61 -15.50
CA GLN A 46 -11.02 3.86 -16.10
C GLN A 46 -11.67 4.11 -17.45
N VAL A 47 -12.09 5.36 -17.66
CA VAL A 47 -12.51 5.79 -18.98
C VAL A 47 -11.31 5.88 -19.91
N ARG A 48 -11.35 5.08 -20.97
CA ARG A 48 -10.39 5.08 -22.06
C ARG A 48 -11.00 5.82 -23.25
N VAL A 49 -10.16 6.55 -23.95
CA VAL A 49 -10.58 7.26 -25.15
C VAL A 49 -9.53 7.07 -26.26
N HIS A 50 -10.03 6.91 -27.49
CA HIS A 50 -9.18 6.87 -28.68
C HIS A 50 -9.84 7.65 -29.80
N CYS A 51 -9.14 8.62 -30.34
CA CYS A 51 -9.59 9.38 -31.53
C CYS A 51 -8.89 8.85 -32.78
N PHE A 52 -9.66 8.38 -33.76
CA PHE A 52 -9.13 7.83 -34.99
C PHE A 52 -8.53 8.91 -35.95
N ALA A 53 -8.74 10.19 -35.62
CA ALA A 53 -8.08 11.31 -36.29
C ALA A 53 -6.78 11.76 -35.60
N GLY A 54 -6.30 11.02 -34.57
CA GLY A 54 -5.01 11.26 -33.94
C GLY A 54 -4.98 12.35 -32.87
N CYS A 55 -6.13 12.82 -32.36
CA CYS A 55 -6.12 13.76 -31.23
C CYS A 55 -5.52 13.15 -29.99
N GLU A 56 -4.74 13.93 -29.25
CA GLU A 56 -4.14 13.48 -28.00
C GLU A 56 -5.20 13.13 -26.95
N ARG A 57 -5.02 12.00 -26.29
CA ARG A 57 -5.92 11.51 -25.24
C ARG A 57 -6.16 12.54 -24.14
N LYS A 58 -5.11 13.26 -23.74
CA LYS A 58 -5.19 14.29 -22.70
C LYS A 58 -6.16 15.39 -23.11
N ALA A 59 -6.02 15.91 -24.34
CA ALA A 59 -6.86 16.98 -24.85
C ALA A 59 -8.34 16.55 -24.92
N ILE A 60 -8.63 15.28 -25.24
CA ILE A 60 -9.99 14.74 -25.29
C ILE A 60 -10.59 14.68 -23.88
N LEU A 61 -9.86 14.16 -22.91
CA LEU A 61 -10.31 14.05 -21.52
C LEU A 61 -10.54 15.43 -20.88
N ASP A 62 -9.66 16.39 -21.17
CA ASP A 62 -9.78 17.76 -20.71
C ASP A 62 -11.03 18.44 -21.35
N ALA A 63 -11.29 18.21 -22.64
CA ALA A 63 -12.47 18.74 -23.34
C ALA A 63 -13.80 18.14 -22.84
N LEU A 64 -13.79 16.91 -22.34
CA LEU A 64 -14.93 16.23 -21.75
C LEU A 64 -15.12 16.57 -20.26
N SER A 65 -14.33 17.48 -19.72
CA SER A 65 -14.33 17.78 -18.27
C SER A 65 -14.28 16.50 -17.42
N VAL A 66 -13.75 15.43 -17.98
CA VAL A 66 -13.40 14.24 -17.22
C VAL A 66 -12.18 14.64 -16.43
N GLU A 67 -12.43 15.20 -15.24
CA GLU A 67 -11.35 15.26 -14.26
C GLU A 67 -10.67 13.91 -14.31
N ARG A 68 -9.34 13.91 -14.39
CA ARG A 68 -8.59 12.68 -14.15
C ARG A 68 -9.12 12.14 -12.84
N ILE A 69 -10.01 11.18 -12.93
CA ILE A 69 -10.29 10.33 -11.79
C ILE A 69 -8.90 9.77 -11.53
N ARG A 70 -8.16 10.43 -10.64
CA ARG A 70 -7.09 9.77 -9.94
C ARG A 70 -7.85 8.68 -9.19
N HIS A 71 -7.95 7.49 -9.80
CA HIS A 71 -8.18 6.34 -8.99
C HIS A 71 -7.07 6.44 -7.96
N GLU A 72 -7.43 6.84 -6.76
CA GLU A 72 -6.58 6.47 -5.64
C GLU A 72 -6.38 4.98 -5.85
N PRO A 73 -5.15 4.54 -6.09
CA PRO A 73 -4.91 3.14 -6.37
C PRO A 73 -5.64 2.39 -5.26
N ARG A 74 -6.55 1.48 -5.63
CA ARG A 74 -7.29 0.70 -4.63
C ARG A 74 -6.26 -0.14 -3.92
N TYR A 75 -5.83 0.35 -2.78
CA TYR A 75 -4.92 -0.37 -1.92
C TYR A 75 -5.71 -1.45 -1.20
N GLN A 76 -5.17 -2.65 -1.15
CA GLN A 76 -5.74 -3.72 -0.35
C GLN A 76 -5.54 -3.44 1.14
N ALA A 77 -4.40 -2.85 1.49
CA ALA A 77 -4.10 -2.39 2.85
C ALA A 77 -3.08 -1.23 2.83
N LEU A 78 -3.15 -0.39 3.85
CA LEU A 78 -2.21 0.70 4.15
C LEU A 78 -1.74 0.53 5.58
N TYR A 79 -0.45 0.38 5.78
CA TYR A 79 0.16 0.27 7.09
C TYR A 79 1.02 1.51 7.34
N THR A 80 0.66 2.26 8.38
CA THR A 80 1.24 3.57 8.66
C THR A 80 2.30 3.45 9.74
N TYR A 81 3.49 3.95 9.46
CA TYR A 81 4.65 3.91 10.34
C TYR A 81 4.91 5.29 10.94
N HIS A 82 5.14 5.33 12.24
CA HIS A 82 5.36 6.55 13.00
C HIS A 82 6.72 6.47 13.72
N ASP A 83 7.34 7.63 13.95
CA ASP A 83 8.50 7.74 14.81
C ASP A 83 8.15 7.52 16.30
N ALA A 84 9.15 7.58 17.17
CA ALA A 84 8.96 7.41 18.63
C ALA A 84 8.02 8.45 19.26
N HIS A 85 7.82 9.60 18.60
CA HIS A 85 6.97 10.71 19.06
C HIS A 85 5.56 10.64 18.47
N GLY A 86 5.29 9.68 17.59
CA GLY A 86 4.01 9.54 16.89
C GLY A 86 3.88 10.34 15.60
N ASN A 87 4.94 10.95 15.09
CA ASN A 87 4.92 11.63 13.82
C ASN A 87 4.92 10.62 12.67
N LEU A 88 4.12 10.87 11.65
CA LEU A 88 4.05 10.05 10.45
C LEU A 88 5.38 10.07 9.68
N LEU A 89 5.99 8.90 9.48
CA LEU A 89 7.22 8.73 8.69
C LEU A 89 6.93 8.24 7.28
N PHE A 90 6.27 7.10 7.15
CA PHE A 90 6.00 6.46 5.86
C PHE A 90 4.83 5.48 5.96
N GLN A 91 4.44 4.94 4.83
CA GLN A 91 3.48 3.86 4.72
C GLN A 91 4.03 2.70 3.91
N VAL A 92 3.70 1.49 4.32
CA VAL A 92 3.76 0.30 3.48
C VAL A 92 2.39 0.12 2.84
N VAL A 93 2.38 0.01 1.53
CA VAL A 93 1.16 -0.09 0.72
C VAL A 93 1.10 -1.47 0.12
N ARG A 94 0.02 -2.20 0.39
CA ARG A 94 -0.32 -3.43 -0.32
C ARG A 94 -1.25 -3.08 -1.48
N ALA A 95 -0.74 -3.16 -2.70
CA ALA A 95 -1.52 -2.85 -3.88
C ALA A 95 -2.56 -3.95 -4.18
N SER A 96 -3.74 -3.54 -4.68
CA SER A 96 -4.71 -4.47 -5.24
C SER A 96 -4.27 -4.88 -6.65
N GLY A 97 -4.35 -6.17 -6.96
CA GLY A 97 -3.99 -6.67 -8.29
C GLY A 97 -3.71 -8.18 -8.28
N PRO A 98 -3.54 -8.79 -9.47
CA PRO A 98 -3.30 -10.24 -9.60
C PRO A 98 -1.94 -10.67 -9.04
N LYS A 99 -0.99 -9.75 -8.87
CA LYS A 99 0.29 -10.00 -8.22
C LYS A 99 0.34 -9.23 -6.91
N LYS A 100 0.68 -9.92 -5.82
CA LYS A 100 0.97 -9.28 -4.52
C LYS A 100 2.12 -8.28 -4.75
N ALA A 101 1.84 -7.00 -4.68
CA ALA A 101 2.86 -5.96 -4.78
C ALA A 101 2.83 -5.10 -3.52
N PHE A 102 4.00 -4.94 -2.90
CA PHE A 102 4.22 -4.04 -1.79
C PHE A 102 5.18 -2.95 -2.21
N PHE A 103 4.88 -1.73 -1.82
CA PHE A 103 5.81 -0.61 -1.96
C PHE A 103 5.71 0.33 -0.76
N GLN A 104 6.73 1.15 -0.58
CA GLN A 104 6.78 2.14 0.47
C GLN A 104 6.58 3.53 -0.11
N ARG A 105 5.92 4.39 0.66
CA ARG A 105 5.74 5.79 0.30
C ARG A 105 5.88 6.68 1.53
N ARG A 106 6.36 7.89 1.35
CA ARG A 106 6.46 8.91 2.38
C ARG A 106 5.65 10.15 2.05
N PRO A 107 5.25 10.96 3.05
CA PRO A 107 4.63 12.26 2.79
C PRO A 107 5.56 13.15 1.97
N HIS A 108 4.95 13.95 1.08
CA HIS A 108 5.70 15.00 0.38
C HIS A 108 6.14 16.08 1.38
N PRO A 109 7.41 16.52 1.39
CA PRO A 109 7.93 17.39 2.45
C PRO A 109 7.30 18.79 2.49
N THR A 110 6.79 19.28 1.37
CA THR A 110 6.25 20.65 1.25
C THR A 110 4.82 20.72 0.74
N GLU A 111 4.24 19.58 0.27
CA GLU A 111 2.88 19.56 -0.28
C GLU A 111 2.00 18.62 0.54
N PRO A 112 1.21 19.15 1.50
CA PRO A 112 0.33 18.35 2.33
C PRO A 112 -0.63 17.46 1.51
N GLY A 113 -0.80 16.20 1.94
CA GLY A 113 -1.68 15.23 1.27
C GLY A 113 -1.07 14.54 0.04
N LYS A 114 0.12 14.96 -0.43
CA LYS A 114 0.85 14.26 -1.50
C LYS A 114 1.82 13.24 -0.94
N TRP A 115 2.10 12.21 -1.74
CA TRP A 115 2.97 11.10 -1.40
C TRP A 115 4.07 10.92 -2.45
N LEU A 116 5.26 10.55 -2.00
CA LEU A 116 6.39 10.15 -2.84
C LEU A 116 6.63 8.64 -2.64
N ASN A 117 6.69 7.90 -3.73
CA ASN A 117 6.91 6.44 -3.71
C ASN A 117 8.40 6.11 -3.59
N ASP A 118 9.02 6.64 -2.56
CA ASP A 118 10.41 6.41 -2.19
C ASP A 118 10.58 6.51 -0.67
N MET A 119 11.77 6.15 -0.18
CA MET A 119 12.17 6.24 1.23
C MET A 119 13.34 7.21 1.45
N LYS A 120 13.55 8.15 0.50
CA LYS A 120 14.69 9.08 0.57
C LYS A 120 14.66 9.92 1.84
N GLY A 121 15.72 9.80 2.65
CA GLY A 121 15.86 10.50 3.93
C GLY A 121 15.00 9.96 5.08
N ILE A 122 14.31 8.83 4.89
CA ILE A 122 13.53 8.17 5.93
C ILE A 122 14.31 6.96 6.45
N LEU A 123 14.52 6.94 7.76
CA LEU A 123 15.03 5.79 8.46
C LEU A 123 13.84 4.89 8.83
N PRO A 124 13.74 3.65 8.31
CA PRO A 124 12.61 2.79 8.61
C PRO A 124 12.61 2.36 10.09
N VAL A 125 11.42 2.20 10.65
CA VAL A 125 11.20 1.86 12.06
C VAL A 125 10.34 0.60 12.17
N LEU A 126 10.21 0.04 13.37
CA LEU A 126 9.27 -1.04 13.65
C LEU A 126 7.82 -0.54 13.54
N TYR A 127 6.93 -1.43 13.13
CA TYR A 127 5.49 -1.14 13.09
C TYR A 127 4.95 -0.90 14.49
N HIS A 128 4.08 0.10 14.67
CA HIS A 128 3.59 0.54 15.97
C HIS A 128 4.68 0.93 16.98
N LEU A 129 5.80 1.48 16.53
CA LEU A 129 6.93 1.85 17.39
C LEU A 129 6.52 2.64 18.65
N PRO A 130 5.65 3.67 18.62
CA PRO A 130 5.28 4.41 19.83
C PRO A 130 4.64 3.54 20.91
N GLU A 131 3.80 2.58 20.50
CA GLU A 131 3.14 1.64 21.42
C GLU A 131 4.14 0.64 22.01
N ILE A 132 5.05 0.14 21.19
CA ILE A 132 6.11 -0.78 21.60
C ILE A 132 6.99 -0.12 22.66
N LEU A 133 7.44 1.11 22.41
CA LEU A 133 8.28 1.85 23.37
C LEU A 133 7.58 2.13 24.69
N LYS A 134 6.27 2.32 24.69
CA LYS A 134 5.45 2.48 25.92
C LYS A 134 5.25 1.15 26.65
N ALA A 135 5.16 0.04 25.92
CA ALA A 135 4.90 -1.27 26.49
C ALA A 135 6.16 -1.89 27.15
N ILE A 136 7.36 -1.68 26.62
CA ILE A 136 8.60 -2.27 27.13
C ILE A 136 8.81 -2.02 28.64
N PRO A 137 8.71 -0.78 29.16
CA PRO A 137 8.90 -0.52 30.59
C PRO A 137 7.88 -1.20 31.51
N THR A 138 6.74 -1.62 30.99
CA THR A 138 5.70 -2.30 31.75
C THR A 138 5.92 -3.81 31.88
N GLY A 139 6.92 -4.34 31.21
CA GLY A 139 7.21 -5.78 31.17
C GLY A 139 6.24 -6.61 30.31
N VAL A 140 5.37 -5.96 29.54
CA VAL A 140 4.47 -6.64 28.61
C VAL A 140 5.27 -7.35 27.52
N THR A 141 4.86 -8.57 27.19
CA THR A 141 5.46 -9.35 26.11
C THR A 141 5.18 -8.71 24.76
N ILE A 142 6.23 -8.50 23.97
CA ILE A 142 6.18 -8.04 22.59
C ILE A 142 6.21 -9.24 21.66
N TYR A 143 5.19 -9.41 20.83
CA TYR A 143 5.14 -10.44 19.81
C TYR A 143 5.73 -9.89 18.51
N LEU A 144 6.82 -10.49 18.06
CA LEU A 144 7.48 -10.12 16.80
C LEU A 144 7.07 -11.12 15.72
N VAL A 145 6.37 -10.64 14.72
CA VAL A 145 5.84 -11.40 13.58
C VAL A 145 6.43 -10.88 12.27
N GLU A 146 6.14 -11.53 11.15
CA GLU A 146 6.75 -11.19 9.87
C GLU A 146 6.03 -10.05 9.14
N GLY A 147 4.70 -9.97 9.25
CA GLY A 147 3.88 -9.04 8.51
C GLY A 147 2.94 -8.16 9.35
N GLU A 148 2.62 -6.97 8.82
CA GLU A 148 1.73 -6.00 9.48
C GLU A 148 0.32 -6.56 9.69
N LYS A 149 -0.16 -7.42 8.78
CA LYS A 149 -1.48 -8.08 8.91
C LYS A 149 -1.54 -8.92 10.19
N ASP A 150 -0.45 -9.64 10.50
CA ASP A 150 -0.39 -10.52 11.67
C ASP A 150 -0.27 -9.69 12.94
N VAL A 151 0.45 -8.57 12.89
CA VAL A 151 0.45 -7.57 13.97
C VAL A 151 -0.96 -7.09 14.27
N GLU A 152 -1.76 -6.71 13.25
CA GLU A 152 -3.15 -6.28 13.46
C GLU A 152 -4.01 -7.39 14.04
N THR A 153 -3.79 -8.65 13.62
CA THR A 153 -4.48 -9.80 14.20
C THR A 153 -4.17 -9.96 15.68
N LEU A 154 -2.90 -9.88 16.07
CA LEU A 154 -2.49 -9.93 17.49
C LEU A 154 -3.15 -8.81 18.29
N ARG A 155 -3.18 -7.58 17.75
CA ARG A 155 -3.79 -6.40 18.39
C ARG A 155 -5.30 -6.59 18.63
N MET A 156 -6.02 -7.17 17.67
CA MET A 156 -7.45 -7.50 17.86
C MET A 156 -7.69 -8.46 19.04
N HIS A 157 -6.69 -9.27 19.38
CA HIS A 157 -6.72 -10.16 20.54
C HIS A 157 -6.09 -9.55 21.82
N GLY A 158 -5.80 -8.24 21.82
CA GLY A 158 -5.25 -7.54 22.99
C GLY A 158 -3.76 -7.83 23.23
N LEU A 159 -3.06 -8.38 22.24
CA LEU A 159 -1.62 -8.66 22.32
C LEU A 159 -0.82 -7.52 21.69
N THR A 160 0.36 -7.24 22.24
CA THR A 160 1.26 -6.20 21.73
C THR A 160 2.18 -6.80 20.69
N GLY A 161 1.92 -6.49 19.42
CA GLY A 161 2.67 -7.03 18.27
C GLY A 161 3.45 -5.96 17.51
N THR A 162 4.52 -6.39 16.83
CA THR A 162 5.28 -5.57 15.89
C THR A 162 5.91 -6.42 14.78
N CYS A 163 6.35 -5.76 13.70
CA CYS A 163 7.17 -6.34 12.64
C CYS A 163 8.11 -5.29 12.06
N ASN A 164 9.13 -5.73 11.34
CA ASN A 164 9.89 -4.81 10.48
C ASN A 164 9.17 -4.59 9.15
N PRO A 165 9.31 -3.43 8.52
CA PRO A 165 8.71 -3.20 7.20
C PRO A 165 9.34 -4.08 6.13
N MET A 166 8.54 -4.46 5.11
CA MET A 166 8.97 -5.24 3.94
C MET A 166 9.41 -6.70 4.21
N GLY A 167 9.02 -7.27 5.38
CA GLY A 167 9.10 -8.70 5.65
C GLY A 167 10.50 -9.28 5.83
N ALA A 168 10.62 -10.58 5.53
CA ALA A 168 11.80 -11.39 5.80
C ALA A 168 13.10 -10.84 5.19
N GLY A 169 14.22 -11.03 5.92
CA GLY A 169 15.57 -10.66 5.48
C GLY A 169 15.88 -9.15 5.50
N LYS A 170 14.99 -8.29 6.00
CA LYS A 170 15.16 -6.83 6.03
C LYS A 170 15.41 -6.27 7.43
N TRP A 171 15.94 -7.10 8.36
CA TRP A 171 16.23 -6.67 9.70
C TRP A 171 17.41 -5.69 9.75
N LEU A 172 17.23 -4.58 10.49
CA LEU A 172 18.24 -3.53 10.68
C LEU A 172 18.58 -3.40 12.16
N ASP A 173 19.80 -2.95 12.46
CA ASP A 173 20.30 -2.85 13.85
C ASP A 173 19.47 -1.90 14.72
N GLN A 174 18.91 -0.85 14.14
CA GLN A 174 18.00 0.07 14.82
C GLN A 174 16.72 -0.59 15.37
N TYR A 175 16.27 -1.68 14.74
CA TYR A 175 15.12 -2.44 15.25
C TYR A 175 15.49 -3.19 16.54
N SER A 176 16.71 -3.74 16.61
CA SER A 176 17.25 -4.34 17.83
C SER A 176 17.37 -3.31 18.95
N GLN A 177 17.85 -2.11 18.63
CA GLN A 177 17.93 -1.01 19.59
C GLN A 177 16.56 -0.58 20.11
N ALA A 178 15.55 -0.52 19.24
CA ALA A 178 14.18 -0.17 19.62
C ALA A 178 13.53 -1.21 20.56
N LEU A 179 13.97 -2.47 20.49
CA LEU A 179 13.50 -3.56 21.36
C LEU A 179 14.41 -3.78 22.59
N LYS A 180 15.33 -2.86 22.87
CA LYS A 180 16.19 -2.97 24.03
C LYS A 180 15.36 -3.18 25.30
N ASP A 181 15.82 -4.14 26.14
CA ASP A 181 15.19 -4.51 27.41
C ASP A 181 13.77 -5.12 27.29
N ALA A 182 13.27 -5.38 26.08
CA ALA A 182 11.96 -6.00 25.86
C ALA A 182 11.96 -7.49 26.22
N THR A 183 10.80 -7.99 26.62
CA THR A 183 10.48 -9.44 26.62
C THR A 183 9.84 -9.76 25.26
N VAL A 184 10.51 -10.55 24.43
CA VAL A 184 10.11 -10.82 23.04
C VAL A 184 9.75 -12.28 22.83
N ILE A 185 8.62 -12.51 22.17
CA ILE A 185 8.27 -13.80 21.57
C ILE A 185 8.27 -13.62 20.05
N LEU A 186 9.16 -14.35 19.37
CA LEU A 186 9.30 -14.36 17.92
C LEU A 186 8.42 -15.48 17.33
N LEU A 187 7.53 -15.13 16.43
CA LEU A 187 6.61 -16.02 15.74
C LEU A 187 6.93 -15.98 14.22
N PRO A 188 7.76 -16.90 13.72
CA PRO A 188 8.08 -16.95 12.29
C PRO A 188 6.93 -17.51 11.46
N ASP A 189 6.87 -17.11 10.18
CA ASP A 189 6.08 -17.80 9.18
C ASP A 189 6.58 -19.23 8.99
N ASN A 190 5.68 -20.17 8.69
CA ASN A 190 6.00 -21.59 8.58
C ASN A 190 6.56 -21.94 7.19
N ASP A 191 7.53 -21.16 6.71
CA ASP A 191 8.24 -21.43 5.47
C ASP A 191 9.77 -21.31 5.65
N ALA A 192 10.54 -21.57 4.60
CA ALA A 192 11.99 -21.50 4.66
C ALA A 192 12.50 -20.07 4.86
N ALA A 193 11.82 -19.07 4.29
CA ALA A 193 12.20 -17.66 4.39
C ALA A 193 11.94 -17.12 5.80
N GLY A 194 10.77 -17.46 6.38
CA GLY A 194 10.42 -17.10 7.75
C GLY A 194 11.36 -17.72 8.78
N ARG A 195 11.71 -19.00 8.60
CA ARG A 195 12.69 -19.67 9.49
C ARG A 195 14.06 -19.03 9.40
N ALA A 196 14.57 -18.72 8.20
CA ALA A 196 15.85 -18.04 8.02
C ALA A 196 15.83 -16.62 8.59
N HIS A 197 14.70 -15.91 8.43
CA HIS A 197 14.52 -14.59 9.03
C HIS A 197 14.52 -14.66 10.55
N ALA A 198 13.85 -15.65 11.15
CA ALA A 198 13.83 -15.84 12.58
C ALA A 198 15.24 -16.13 13.15
N ASP A 199 16.08 -16.91 12.47
CA ASP A 199 17.46 -17.17 12.85
C ASP A 199 18.29 -15.87 12.82
N LEU A 200 18.13 -15.06 11.76
CA LEU A 200 18.78 -13.75 11.67
C LEU A 200 18.36 -12.84 12.82
N VAL A 201 17.04 -12.71 13.06
CA VAL A 201 16.47 -11.83 14.10
C VAL A 201 16.94 -12.30 15.50
N THR A 202 16.92 -13.60 15.75
CA THR A 202 17.42 -14.18 17.01
C THR A 202 18.85 -13.77 17.26
N THR A 203 19.72 -13.88 16.25
CA THR A 203 21.14 -13.49 16.34
C THR A 203 21.27 -11.98 16.60
N ARG A 204 20.47 -11.16 15.93
CA ARG A 204 20.53 -9.68 16.03
C ARG A 204 19.95 -9.13 17.33
N LEU A 205 19.00 -9.84 17.96
CA LEU A 205 18.43 -9.45 19.25
C LEU A 205 19.24 -9.94 20.45
N ALA A 206 20.13 -10.90 20.23
CA ALA A 206 20.99 -11.41 21.32
C ALA A 206 21.76 -10.29 21.99
N GLY A 207 21.61 -10.16 23.33
CA GLY A 207 22.23 -9.11 24.13
C GLY A 207 21.52 -7.74 24.11
N TYR A 208 20.47 -7.55 23.34
CA TYR A 208 19.66 -6.34 23.35
C TYR A 208 18.42 -6.48 24.24
N VAL A 209 17.70 -7.59 24.12
CA VAL A 209 16.42 -7.80 24.80
C VAL A 209 16.60 -8.45 26.18
N HIS A 210 15.64 -8.22 27.06
CA HIS A 210 15.62 -8.86 28.38
C HIS A 210 15.44 -10.38 28.24
N SER A 211 14.55 -10.82 27.38
CA SER A 211 14.36 -12.22 27.05
C SER A 211 13.86 -12.41 25.63
N LEU A 212 14.27 -13.49 24.99
CA LEU A 212 13.84 -13.88 23.66
C LEU A 212 13.40 -15.35 23.66
N ARG A 213 12.21 -15.59 23.18
CA ARG A 213 11.71 -16.95 22.94
C ARG A 213 11.21 -17.03 21.50
N ARG A 214 11.60 -18.07 20.80
CA ARG A 214 10.99 -18.43 19.51
C ARG A 214 9.86 -19.42 19.75
N LEU A 215 8.74 -19.21 19.10
CA LEU A 215 7.60 -20.08 19.14
C LEU A 215 7.18 -20.44 17.71
N ASP A 216 7.53 -21.65 17.29
CA ASP A 216 7.09 -22.21 16.03
C ASP A 216 5.70 -22.83 16.23
N LEU A 217 4.70 -22.34 15.50
CA LEU A 217 3.31 -22.80 15.63
C LEU A 217 3.11 -24.08 14.80
N PRO A 218 2.85 -25.25 15.43
CA PRO A 218 2.68 -26.50 14.69
C PRO A 218 1.35 -26.52 13.92
N GLY A 219 1.34 -27.21 12.79
CA GLY A 219 0.12 -27.47 12.01
C GLY A 219 -0.39 -26.31 11.17
N LEU A 220 0.35 -25.20 11.08
CA LEU A 220 0.05 -24.17 10.10
C LEU A 220 0.47 -24.62 8.69
N PRO A 221 -0.32 -24.29 7.65
CA PRO A 221 0.11 -24.50 6.28
C PRO A 221 1.35 -23.65 5.97
N ASP A 222 2.12 -24.07 4.98
CA ASP A 222 3.19 -23.22 4.42
C ASP A 222 2.59 -21.91 3.89
N ALA A 223 3.27 -20.78 4.13
CA ALA A 223 2.82 -19.42 3.81
C ALA A 223 2.95 -19.08 2.31
#